data_b2d75181f8d1d15079465cd148c922cf
#
_entry.id   b2d75181f8d1d15079465cd148c922cf
#
_cell.length_a   1.000
_cell.length_b   1.000
_cell.length_c   1.000
_cell.angle_alpha   90.00
_cell.angle_beta   90.00
_cell.angle_gamma   90.00
#
_symmetry.space_group_name_H-M   'P 1'
#
loop_
_entity.id
_entity.type
_entity.pdbx_description
1 polymer ?
#
loop_
_entity_poly.entity_id
_entity_poly.type
_entity_poly.pdbx_seq_one_letter_code
_entity_poly.pdbx_strand_id
1 'polypeptide(L)'
;LKKLDLSQLLVLNAYWVGLSFMWNALHPIILPAVLLNYVPDEKKNTYLGLLTFVGLIIAMIVQPITGALSDGWKSRIGRRRPLIILGTLFDFVFLSILAWMGGFLWLIIGYIGLQFSSNIAHGPMQGLLPDRVPKAQMGTAAALRTFMDMLSLVAASLLAGRLLDPVTRNPTNIMVVVMSLLAIFATITIVGVKESPSPSGRGVRGEGGFIALFKVKFSDNPAYWWLIAERLLFLIGIYGVQTFAQYYLQDVLRVPDPPKQTGDLLAALTVAIVILVLLGGWLTDKYGAKKVLYLATFIAAVGLFLMVFATDMDRLLVFGVILGSGIGLFLTANWALANTLAPEEEAGKYLGFTNLATAGSAAIARLEGPALDWLNHAWPGEWIGYKALFIFGALTILLSVLILKKIELKTVEPAGETS
;
A
#
# COMPACT_ATOMS: atom_id res chain seq x y z
N LEU A 1 20.06 22.30 -2.88
CA LEU A 1 18.66 22.72 -2.94
C LEU A 1 18.35 23.68 -1.78
N LYS A 2 17.54 24.72 -2.06
CA LYS A 2 17.08 25.67 -1.04
C LYS A 2 16.02 24.98 -0.15
N LYS A 3 16.03 25.30 1.15
CA LYS A 3 15.04 24.81 2.10
C LYS A 3 13.63 25.23 1.64
N LEU A 4 12.68 24.29 1.65
CA LEU A 4 11.27 24.52 1.32
C LEU A 4 10.51 24.91 2.58
N ASP A 5 9.55 25.83 2.45
CA ASP A 5 8.60 26.13 3.49
C ASP A 5 7.48 25.06 3.58
N LEU A 6 6.65 25.15 4.61
CA LEU A 6 5.59 24.15 4.84
C LEU A 6 4.57 24.15 3.68
N SER A 7 4.24 25.30 3.13
CA SER A 7 3.27 25.41 2.03
C SER A 7 3.80 24.72 0.76
N GLN A 8 5.08 24.87 0.46
CA GLN A 8 5.74 24.20 -0.67
C GLN A 8 5.80 22.69 -0.48
N LEU A 9 6.04 22.22 0.77
CA LEU A 9 6.01 20.80 1.08
C LEU A 9 4.58 20.22 0.97
N LEU A 10 3.55 20.97 1.38
CA LEU A 10 2.15 20.58 1.21
C LEU A 10 1.78 20.47 -0.27
N VAL A 11 2.11 21.48 -1.07
CA VAL A 11 1.86 21.49 -2.52
C VAL A 11 2.57 20.33 -3.22
N LEU A 12 3.82 20.05 -2.83
CA LEU A 12 4.60 18.95 -3.40
C LEU A 12 3.96 17.58 -3.12
N ASN A 13 3.36 17.41 -1.94
CA ASN A 13 2.75 16.16 -1.53
C ASN A 13 1.24 16.08 -1.84
N ALA A 14 0.61 17.15 -2.32
CA ALA A 14 -0.83 17.21 -2.51
C ALA A 14 -1.38 16.11 -3.44
N TYR A 15 -0.69 15.79 -4.54
CA TYR A 15 -1.08 14.71 -5.45
C TYR A 15 -1.32 13.37 -4.75
N TRP A 16 -0.52 13.07 -3.72
CA TRP A 16 -0.65 11.83 -2.95
C TRP A 16 -1.99 11.71 -2.25
N VAL A 17 -2.61 12.83 -1.84
CA VAL A 17 -3.95 12.82 -1.23
C VAL A 17 -4.98 12.25 -2.19
N GLY A 18 -5.04 12.78 -3.43
CA GLY A 18 -5.97 12.30 -4.45
C GLY A 18 -5.71 10.85 -4.86
N LEU A 19 -4.44 10.51 -5.08
CA LEU A 19 -4.03 9.17 -5.49
C LEU A 19 -4.32 8.12 -4.40
N SER A 20 -3.95 8.42 -3.15
CA SER A 20 -4.20 7.53 -2.00
C SER A 20 -5.69 7.39 -1.73
N PHE A 21 -6.47 8.49 -1.83
CA PHE A 21 -7.92 8.42 -1.70
C PHE A 21 -8.53 7.48 -2.74
N MET A 22 -8.15 7.61 -4.00
CA MET A 22 -8.62 6.75 -5.09
C MET A 22 -8.37 5.27 -4.81
N TRP A 23 -7.13 4.89 -4.50
CA TRP A 23 -6.79 3.49 -4.28
C TRP A 23 -7.38 2.89 -2.99
N ASN A 24 -7.46 3.69 -1.92
CA ASN A 24 -8.04 3.25 -0.65
C ASN A 24 -9.58 3.18 -0.70
N ALA A 25 -10.24 3.92 -1.57
CA ALA A 25 -11.66 3.75 -1.86
C ALA A 25 -11.91 2.55 -2.77
N LEU A 26 -11.11 2.41 -3.82
CA LEU A 26 -11.35 1.45 -4.89
C LEU A 26 -11.11 -0.01 -4.46
N HIS A 27 -9.91 -0.31 -3.93
CA HIS A 27 -9.52 -1.70 -3.68
C HIS A 27 -10.35 -2.40 -2.60
N PRO A 28 -10.53 -1.83 -1.38
CA PRO A 28 -11.20 -2.54 -0.31
C PRO A 28 -12.73 -2.38 -0.30
N ILE A 29 -13.29 -1.37 -0.99
CA ILE A 29 -14.71 -1.03 -0.85
C ILE A 29 -15.44 -1.07 -2.19
N ILE A 30 -15.01 -0.26 -3.17
CA ILE A 30 -15.78 -0.09 -4.41
C ILE A 30 -15.67 -1.33 -5.29
N LEU A 31 -14.44 -1.80 -5.55
CA LEU A 31 -14.22 -2.92 -6.46
C LEU A 31 -14.87 -4.22 -5.99
N PRO A 32 -14.73 -4.63 -4.69
CA PRO A 32 -15.43 -5.80 -4.19
C PRO A 32 -16.95 -5.70 -4.32
N ALA A 33 -17.53 -4.53 -4.03
CA ALA A 33 -18.99 -4.34 -4.12
C ALA A 33 -19.49 -4.38 -5.56
N VAL A 34 -18.85 -3.63 -6.47
CA VAL A 34 -19.26 -3.54 -7.87
C VAL A 34 -19.09 -4.88 -8.59
N LEU A 35 -18.05 -5.64 -8.25
CA LEU A 35 -17.78 -6.96 -8.84
C LEU A 35 -18.94 -7.94 -8.64
N LEU A 36 -19.61 -7.89 -7.49
CA LEU A 36 -20.78 -8.73 -7.18
C LEU A 36 -21.97 -8.55 -8.13
N ASN A 37 -22.01 -7.48 -8.91
CA ASN A 37 -23.04 -7.29 -9.93
C ASN A 37 -22.80 -8.14 -11.20
N TYR A 38 -21.59 -8.69 -11.36
CA TYR A 38 -21.15 -9.29 -12.62
C TYR A 38 -20.60 -10.70 -12.52
N VAL A 39 -20.32 -11.19 -11.30
CA VAL A 39 -19.73 -12.52 -11.10
C VAL A 39 -20.61 -13.38 -10.19
N PRO A 40 -20.56 -14.71 -10.34
CA PRO A 40 -21.22 -15.63 -9.44
C PRO A 40 -20.71 -15.48 -8.00
N ASP A 41 -21.60 -15.53 -7.02
CA ASP A 41 -21.26 -15.34 -5.62
C ASP A 41 -20.25 -16.38 -5.11
N GLU A 42 -20.34 -17.62 -5.62
CA GLU A 42 -19.44 -18.73 -5.28
C GLU A 42 -17.99 -18.53 -5.76
N LYS A 43 -17.75 -17.58 -6.69
CA LYS A 43 -16.42 -17.31 -7.30
C LYS A 43 -15.94 -15.89 -7.05
N LYS A 44 -16.62 -15.11 -6.23
CA LYS A 44 -16.32 -13.69 -6.03
C LYS A 44 -14.91 -13.42 -5.51
N ASN A 45 -14.41 -14.25 -4.58
CA ASN A 45 -13.05 -14.10 -4.04
C ASN A 45 -12.00 -14.40 -5.13
N THR A 46 -12.23 -15.42 -5.96
CA THR A 46 -11.37 -15.75 -7.11
C THR A 46 -11.29 -14.59 -8.10
N TYR A 47 -12.43 -14.05 -8.52
CA TYR A 47 -12.45 -12.95 -9.48
C TYR A 47 -11.81 -11.68 -8.93
N LEU A 48 -12.10 -11.32 -7.67
CA LEU A 48 -11.48 -10.17 -7.01
C LEU A 48 -9.98 -10.35 -6.89
N GLY A 49 -9.55 -11.51 -6.40
CA GLY A 49 -8.14 -11.83 -6.20
C GLY A 49 -7.37 -11.78 -7.53
N LEU A 50 -7.83 -12.48 -8.56
CA LEU A 50 -7.16 -12.52 -9.87
C LEU A 50 -7.14 -11.15 -10.56
N LEU A 51 -8.26 -10.42 -10.56
CA LEU A 51 -8.32 -9.08 -11.17
C LEU A 51 -7.32 -8.13 -10.50
N THR A 52 -7.31 -8.11 -9.18
CA THR A 52 -6.41 -7.22 -8.42
C THR A 52 -4.96 -7.70 -8.44
N PHE A 53 -4.70 -9.00 -8.53
CA PHE A 53 -3.37 -9.56 -8.77
C PHE A 53 -2.78 -9.06 -10.09
N VAL A 54 -3.52 -9.20 -11.20
CA VAL A 54 -3.07 -8.71 -12.53
C VAL A 54 -2.80 -7.21 -12.48
N GLY A 55 -3.67 -6.44 -11.83
CA GLY A 55 -3.48 -5.00 -11.65
C GLY A 55 -2.19 -4.65 -10.92
N LEU A 56 -1.85 -5.37 -9.85
CA LEU A 56 -0.59 -5.15 -9.13
C LEU A 56 0.65 -5.52 -9.93
N ILE A 57 0.59 -6.58 -10.73
CA ILE A 57 1.69 -6.93 -11.65
C ILE A 57 1.93 -5.78 -12.65
N ILE A 58 0.87 -5.21 -13.20
CA ILE A 58 0.97 -4.04 -14.08
C ILE A 58 1.63 -2.87 -13.33
N ALA A 59 1.19 -2.57 -12.12
CA ALA A 59 1.77 -1.53 -11.30
C ALA A 59 3.27 -1.73 -11.05
N MET A 60 3.67 -2.94 -10.68
CA MET A 60 5.07 -3.30 -10.42
C MET A 60 5.97 -3.17 -11.64
N ILE A 61 5.42 -3.28 -12.85
CA ILE A 61 6.15 -3.14 -14.12
C ILE A 61 6.14 -1.68 -14.59
N VAL A 62 4.96 -1.06 -14.66
CA VAL A 62 4.78 0.26 -15.27
C VAL A 62 5.44 1.37 -14.44
N GLN A 63 5.28 1.33 -13.12
CA GLN A 63 5.76 2.38 -12.22
C GLN A 63 7.28 2.63 -12.31
N PRO A 64 8.16 1.63 -12.21
CA PRO A 64 9.59 1.86 -12.35
C PRO A 64 10.00 2.25 -13.77
N ILE A 65 9.34 1.71 -14.80
CA ILE A 65 9.61 2.07 -16.20
C ILE A 65 9.32 3.57 -16.43
N THR A 66 8.16 4.04 -16.00
CA THR A 66 7.75 5.43 -16.19
C THR A 66 8.56 6.39 -15.31
N GLY A 67 8.95 5.95 -14.12
CA GLY A 67 9.91 6.66 -13.30
C GLY A 67 11.24 6.92 -14.06
N ALA A 68 11.83 5.85 -14.60
CA ALA A 68 13.06 5.91 -15.38
C ALA A 68 12.91 6.73 -16.69
N LEU A 69 11.79 6.56 -17.39
CA LEU A 69 11.49 7.37 -18.58
C LEU A 69 11.44 8.86 -18.23
N SER A 70 10.81 9.22 -17.10
CA SER A 70 10.72 10.62 -16.67
C SER A 70 12.06 11.24 -16.34
N ASP A 71 13.06 10.44 -15.91
CA ASP A 71 14.40 10.94 -15.63
C ASP A 71 15.11 11.50 -16.87
N GLY A 72 14.86 10.88 -18.04
CA GLY A 72 15.43 11.30 -19.33
C GLY A 72 14.53 12.25 -20.14
N TRP A 73 13.31 12.55 -19.68
CA TRP A 73 12.35 13.30 -20.46
C TRP A 73 12.72 14.77 -20.59
N LYS A 74 12.71 15.28 -21.82
CA LYS A 74 12.97 16.70 -22.11
C LYS A 74 11.66 17.42 -22.44
N SER A 75 11.26 18.36 -21.58
CA SER A 75 10.04 19.14 -21.78
C SER A 75 10.20 20.56 -21.24
N ARG A 76 9.48 21.51 -21.85
CA ARG A 76 9.43 22.92 -21.41
C ARG A 76 8.74 23.08 -20.04
N ILE A 77 7.88 22.15 -19.68
CA ILE A 77 7.12 22.19 -18.42
C ILE A 77 7.76 21.35 -17.29
N GLY A 78 8.97 20.83 -17.50
CA GLY A 78 9.68 19.95 -16.57
C GLY A 78 9.77 18.51 -17.08
N ARG A 79 10.58 17.68 -16.42
CA ARG A 79 10.81 16.29 -16.84
C ARG A 79 9.73 15.32 -16.33
N ARG A 80 9.15 15.57 -15.16
CA ARG A 80 8.18 14.69 -14.49
C ARG A 80 6.74 15.01 -14.87
N ARG A 81 6.40 16.31 -14.97
CA ARG A 81 5.05 16.80 -15.23
C ARG A 81 4.35 16.18 -16.44
N PRO A 82 4.99 16.02 -17.62
CA PRO A 82 4.28 15.49 -18.79
C PRO A 82 3.65 14.12 -18.54
N LEU A 83 4.40 13.21 -17.89
CA LEU A 83 3.89 11.87 -17.59
C LEU A 83 2.87 11.88 -16.44
N ILE A 84 3.03 12.77 -15.45
CA ILE A 84 2.01 12.96 -14.40
C ILE A 84 0.71 13.44 -15.02
N ILE A 85 0.73 14.44 -15.89
CA ILE A 85 -0.46 14.95 -16.57
C ILE A 85 -1.09 13.86 -17.44
N LEU A 86 -0.30 13.18 -18.25
CA LEU A 86 -0.76 12.12 -19.15
C LEU A 86 -1.44 10.98 -18.38
N GLY A 87 -0.78 10.46 -17.35
CA GLY A 87 -1.34 9.40 -16.51
C GLY A 87 -2.64 9.83 -15.83
N THR A 88 -2.66 11.03 -15.24
CA THR A 88 -3.86 11.58 -14.58
C THR A 88 -5.02 11.78 -15.55
N LEU A 89 -4.77 12.26 -16.78
CA LEU A 89 -5.82 12.40 -17.78
C LEU A 89 -6.44 11.06 -18.18
N PHE A 90 -5.60 10.02 -18.36
CA PHE A 90 -6.10 8.68 -18.61
C PHE A 90 -6.79 8.07 -17.39
N ASP A 91 -6.39 8.43 -16.16
CA ASP A 91 -7.11 8.03 -14.95
C ASP A 91 -8.56 8.48 -15.00
N PHE A 92 -8.84 9.72 -15.44
CA PHE A 92 -10.23 10.19 -15.61
C PHE A 92 -11.01 9.36 -16.63
N VAL A 93 -10.38 8.94 -17.74
CA VAL A 93 -11.04 8.08 -18.73
C VAL A 93 -11.41 6.73 -18.09
N PHE A 94 -10.50 6.07 -17.41
CA PHE A 94 -10.76 4.77 -16.82
C PHE A 94 -11.65 4.82 -15.58
N LEU A 95 -11.57 5.88 -14.77
CA LEU A 95 -12.54 6.13 -13.70
C LEU A 95 -13.94 6.38 -14.24
N SER A 96 -14.06 7.07 -15.38
CA SER A 96 -15.34 7.26 -16.06
C SER A 96 -15.94 5.95 -16.56
N ILE A 97 -15.10 5.06 -17.10
CA ILE A 97 -15.52 3.71 -17.49
C ILE A 97 -16.06 2.96 -16.27
N LEU A 98 -15.34 2.98 -15.15
CA LEU A 98 -15.76 2.32 -13.91
C LEU A 98 -17.04 2.92 -13.31
N ALA A 99 -17.25 4.24 -13.48
CA ALA A 99 -18.39 4.94 -12.92
C ALA A 99 -19.69 4.70 -13.70
N TRP A 100 -19.63 4.66 -15.03
CA TRP A 100 -20.80 4.76 -15.88
C TRP A 100 -21.02 3.62 -16.87
N MET A 101 -19.97 2.82 -17.15
CA MET A 101 -20.13 1.67 -18.05
C MET A 101 -20.41 0.40 -17.27
N GLY A 102 -21.59 -0.19 -17.50
CA GLY A 102 -21.99 -1.45 -16.87
C GLY A 102 -21.40 -2.66 -17.59
N GLY A 103 -21.18 -3.76 -16.85
CA GLY A 103 -20.74 -5.05 -17.37
C GLY A 103 -19.33 -5.43 -16.97
N PHE A 104 -19.11 -6.73 -16.88
CA PHE A 104 -17.84 -7.31 -16.41
C PHE A 104 -16.64 -6.91 -17.28
N LEU A 105 -16.81 -6.86 -18.60
CA LEU A 105 -15.74 -6.46 -19.51
C LEU A 105 -15.28 -5.02 -19.25
N TRP A 106 -16.22 -4.10 -19.05
CA TRP A 106 -15.89 -2.70 -18.77
C TRP A 106 -15.28 -2.50 -17.40
N LEU A 107 -15.67 -3.32 -16.40
CA LEU A 107 -15.01 -3.36 -15.12
C LEU A 107 -13.53 -3.75 -15.24
N ILE A 108 -13.23 -4.79 -16.03
CA ILE A 108 -11.84 -5.22 -16.31
C ILE A 108 -11.08 -4.12 -17.04
N ILE A 109 -11.62 -3.58 -18.15
CA ILE A 109 -10.96 -2.54 -18.94
C ILE A 109 -10.71 -1.30 -18.08
N GLY A 110 -11.71 -0.84 -17.33
CA GLY A 110 -11.58 0.31 -16.44
C GLY A 110 -10.54 0.11 -15.36
N TYR A 111 -10.55 -1.03 -14.68
CA TYR A 111 -9.61 -1.32 -13.60
C TYR A 111 -8.18 -1.53 -14.10
N ILE A 112 -7.98 -2.35 -15.13
CA ILE A 112 -6.66 -2.63 -15.71
C ILE A 112 -6.08 -1.37 -16.37
N GLY A 113 -6.92 -0.61 -17.09
CA GLY A 113 -6.53 0.66 -17.67
C GLY A 113 -6.13 1.68 -16.60
N LEU A 114 -6.89 1.76 -15.49
CA LEU A 114 -6.57 2.61 -14.36
C LEU A 114 -5.25 2.20 -13.69
N GLN A 115 -4.99 0.91 -13.52
CA GLN A 115 -3.70 0.43 -13.01
C GLN A 115 -2.54 0.86 -13.92
N PHE A 116 -2.73 0.78 -15.22
CA PHE A 116 -1.71 1.22 -16.17
C PHE A 116 -1.50 2.75 -16.10
N SER A 117 -2.57 3.53 -16.25
CA SER A 117 -2.51 4.99 -16.32
C SER A 117 -2.02 5.64 -15.02
N SER A 118 -2.55 5.19 -13.89
CA SER A 118 -2.17 5.72 -12.57
C SER A 118 -0.68 5.47 -12.28
N ASN A 119 -0.13 4.32 -12.71
CA ASN A 119 1.29 4.04 -12.52
C ASN A 119 2.19 4.79 -13.51
N ILE A 120 1.66 5.29 -14.65
CA ILE A 120 2.36 6.26 -15.49
C ILE A 120 2.63 7.57 -14.72
N ALA A 121 1.66 8.02 -13.93
CA ALA A 121 1.82 9.23 -13.10
C ALA A 121 2.61 8.96 -11.81
N HIS A 122 2.39 7.82 -11.18
CA HIS A 122 2.95 7.44 -9.88
C HIS A 122 4.49 7.36 -9.90
N GLY A 123 5.08 6.73 -10.94
CA GLY A 123 6.54 6.61 -11.08
C GLY A 123 7.26 7.97 -11.04
N PRO A 124 6.92 8.91 -11.94
CA PRO A 124 7.44 10.27 -11.91
C PRO A 124 7.18 11.03 -10.61
N MET A 125 6.00 10.87 -10.00
CA MET A 125 5.66 11.52 -8.72
C MET A 125 6.59 11.09 -7.58
N GLN A 126 6.98 9.83 -7.50
CA GLN A 126 7.95 9.38 -6.50
C GLN A 126 9.30 10.06 -6.64
N GLY A 127 9.74 10.32 -7.88
CA GLY A 127 10.99 11.02 -8.16
C GLY A 127 10.93 12.53 -7.87
N LEU A 128 9.74 13.12 -7.81
CA LEU A 128 9.60 14.57 -7.59
C LEU A 128 10.09 15.01 -6.20
N LEU A 129 9.89 14.15 -5.19
CA LEU A 129 10.30 14.43 -3.82
C LEU A 129 11.83 14.59 -3.68
N PRO A 130 12.67 13.61 -4.08
CA PRO A 130 14.13 13.76 -4.02
C PRO A 130 14.68 14.84 -4.97
N ASP A 131 13.95 15.15 -6.05
CA ASP A 131 14.37 16.21 -6.98
C ASP A 131 14.24 17.62 -6.39
N ARG A 132 13.32 17.82 -5.44
CA ARG A 132 12.94 19.14 -4.93
C ARG A 132 13.29 19.38 -3.47
N VAL A 133 13.37 18.34 -2.65
CA VAL A 133 13.58 18.43 -1.22
C VAL A 133 15.06 18.27 -0.87
N PRO A 134 15.68 19.20 -0.12
CA PRO A 134 17.03 19.04 0.41
C PRO A 134 17.11 17.81 1.33
N LYS A 135 18.29 17.14 1.33
CA LYS A 135 18.52 15.96 2.20
C LYS A 135 18.13 16.21 3.67
N ALA A 136 18.44 17.40 4.20
CA ALA A 136 18.12 17.79 5.58
C ALA A 136 16.61 17.91 5.88
N GLN A 137 15.74 18.00 4.85
CA GLN A 137 14.27 18.08 5.02
C GLN A 137 13.55 16.82 4.52
N MET A 138 14.26 15.81 4.02
CA MET A 138 13.64 14.63 3.43
C MET A 138 12.76 13.89 4.42
N GLY A 139 13.18 13.81 5.69
CA GLY A 139 12.40 13.20 6.76
C GLY A 139 11.06 13.93 7.00
N THR A 140 11.09 15.27 7.07
CA THR A 140 9.86 16.07 7.22
C THR A 140 8.91 15.91 6.04
N ALA A 141 9.45 15.93 4.81
CA ALA A 141 8.64 15.75 3.59
C ALA A 141 8.01 14.35 3.52
N ALA A 142 8.74 13.31 3.88
CA ALA A 142 8.25 11.94 3.94
C ALA A 142 7.20 11.75 5.04
N ALA A 143 7.41 12.34 6.24
CA ALA A 143 6.43 12.31 7.32
C ALA A 143 5.13 13.00 6.93
N LEU A 144 5.20 14.15 6.27
CA LEU A 144 4.03 14.87 5.75
C LEU A 144 3.28 14.06 4.70
N ARG A 145 3.98 13.40 3.78
CA ARG A 145 3.38 12.47 2.82
C ARG A 145 2.64 11.34 3.53
N THR A 146 3.28 10.68 4.49
CA THR A 146 2.66 9.58 5.24
C THR A 146 1.42 10.04 6.00
N PHE A 147 1.47 11.23 6.61
CA PHE A 147 0.30 11.83 7.26
C PHE A 147 -0.85 12.05 6.28
N MET A 148 -0.57 12.59 5.09
CA MET A 148 -1.57 12.78 4.04
C MET A 148 -2.14 11.46 3.53
N ASP A 149 -1.31 10.42 3.38
CA ASP A 149 -1.75 9.08 2.99
C ASP A 149 -2.71 8.48 4.03
N MET A 150 -2.39 8.60 5.34
CA MET A 150 -3.25 8.10 6.42
C MET A 150 -4.57 8.87 6.50
N LEU A 151 -4.53 10.19 6.36
CA LEU A 151 -5.74 11.03 6.32
C LEU A 151 -6.63 10.64 5.13
N SER A 152 -6.03 10.43 3.97
CA SER A 152 -6.72 9.98 2.76
C SER A 152 -7.34 8.60 2.93
N LEU A 153 -6.64 7.68 3.61
CA LEU A 153 -7.15 6.34 3.90
C LEU A 153 -8.41 6.41 4.78
N VAL A 154 -8.39 7.18 5.86
CA VAL A 154 -9.56 7.37 6.73
C VAL A 154 -10.71 8.02 5.95
N ALA A 155 -10.43 9.11 5.24
CA ALA A 155 -11.45 9.81 4.46
C ALA A 155 -12.06 8.92 3.35
N ALA A 156 -11.22 8.17 2.62
CA ALA A 156 -11.66 7.25 1.57
C ALA A 156 -12.52 6.12 2.16
N SER A 157 -12.09 5.53 3.27
CA SER A 157 -12.82 4.45 3.95
C SER A 157 -14.21 4.90 4.38
N LEU A 158 -14.31 6.07 5.00
CA LEU A 158 -15.59 6.60 5.48
C LEU A 158 -16.51 7.05 4.34
N LEU A 159 -15.97 7.74 3.33
CA LEU A 159 -16.79 8.28 2.23
C LEU A 159 -17.18 7.19 1.23
N ALA A 160 -16.27 6.27 0.87
CA ALA A 160 -16.58 5.23 -0.08
C ALA A 160 -17.71 4.33 0.40
N GLY A 161 -17.66 3.91 1.67
CA GLY A 161 -18.70 3.07 2.24
C GLY A 161 -20.06 3.74 2.36
N ARG A 162 -20.12 5.08 2.48
CA ARG A 162 -21.38 5.84 2.63
C ARG A 162 -21.97 6.35 1.32
N LEU A 163 -21.14 6.55 0.30
CA LEU A 163 -21.57 7.09 -0.99
C LEU A 163 -21.83 5.99 -2.03
N LEU A 164 -21.40 4.78 -1.78
CA LEU A 164 -21.73 3.62 -2.59
C LEU A 164 -23.19 3.21 -2.26
N ASP A 165 -24.02 3.04 -3.30
CA ASP A 165 -25.38 2.57 -3.11
C ASP A 165 -25.38 1.11 -2.61
N PRO A 166 -25.95 0.80 -1.44
CA PRO A 166 -25.86 -0.52 -0.84
C PRO A 166 -26.71 -1.58 -1.58
N VAL A 167 -27.71 -1.17 -2.36
CA VAL A 167 -28.62 -2.07 -3.07
C VAL A 167 -28.15 -2.31 -4.49
N THR A 168 -27.97 -1.26 -5.24
CA THR A 168 -27.55 -1.35 -6.65
C THR A 168 -26.04 -1.50 -6.82
N ARG A 169 -25.28 -1.19 -5.77
CA ARG A 169 -23.82 -1.14 -5.77
C ARG A 169 -23.28 -0.19 -6.84
N ASN A 170 -24.04 0.86 -7.15
CA ASN A 170 -23.67 1.85 -8.14
C ASN A 170 -22.56 2.76 -7.59
N PRO A 171 -21.38 2.82 -8.23
CA PRO A 171 -20.25 3.59 -7.72
C PRO A 171 -20.26 5.06 -8.15
N THR A 172 -21.24 5.53 -8.92
CA THR A 172 -21.20 6.86 -9.56
C THR A 172 -20.90 7.98 -8.59
N ASN A 173 -21.60 8.05 -7.45
CA ASN A 173 -21.42 9.15 -6.49
C ASN A 173 -20.02 9.19 -5.91
N ILE A 174 -19.51 8.04 -5.47
CA ILE A 174 -18.14 7.98 -4.93
C ILE A 174 -17.08 8.20 -6.00
N MET A 175 -17.31 7.73 -7.24
CA MET A 175 -16.36 7.95 -8.34
C MET A 175 -16.28 9.43 -8.74
N VAL A 176 -17.38 10.19 -8.68
CA VAL A 176 -17.36 11.64 -8.87
C VAL A 176 -16.51 12.32 -7.80
N VAL A 177 -16.62 11.89 -6.53
CA VAL A 177 -15.77 12.41 -5.44
C VAL A 177 -14.30 12.05 -5.68
N VAL A 178 -14.00 10.80 -6.04
CA VAL A 178 -12.64 10.34 -6.38
C VAL A 178 -12.04 11.21 -7.49
N MET A 179 -12.75 11.37 -8.59
CA MET A 179 -12.30 12.20 -9.72
C MET A 179 -12.10 13.66 -9.31
N SER A 180 -13.03 14.23 -8.53
CA SER A 180 -12.93 15.62 -8.07
C SER A 180 -11.71 15.83 -7.18
N LEU A 181 -11.47 14.96 -6.22
CA LEU A 181 -10.29 15.05 -5.35
C LEU A 181 -9.01 14.84 -6.14
N LEU A 182 -8.97 13.84 -7.03
CA LEU A 182 -7.80 13.62 -7.89
C LEU A 182 -7.52 14.86 -8.75
N ALA A 183 -8.54 15.49 -9.36
CA ALA A 183 -8.41 16.72 -10.15
C ALA A 183 -7.85 17.87 -9.33
N ILE A 184 -8.41 18.13 -8.15
CA ILE A 184 -8.01 19.22 -7.27
C ILE A 184 -6.53 19.04 -6.85
N PHE A 185 -6.20 17.90 -6.28
CA PHE A 185 -4.87 17.66 -5.74
C PHE A 185 -3.79 17.48 -6.83
N ALA A 186 -4.14 16.90 -7.97
CA ALA A 186 -3.26 16.86 -9.14
C ALA A 186 -2.96 18.28 -9.65
N THR A 187 -3.98 19.14 -9.78
CA THR A 187 -3.83 20.52 -10.22
C THR A 187 -2.95 21.31 -9.25
N ILE A 188 -3.17 21.19 -7.93
CA ILE A 188 -2.35 21.85 -6.92
C ILE A 188 -0.86 21.49 -7.11
N THR A 189 -0.54 20.20 -7.28
CA THR A 189 0.86 19.78 -7.45
C THR A 189 1.41 20.19 -8.83
N ILE A 190 0.67 19.94 -9.92
CA ILE A 190 1.11 20.23 -11.29
C ILE A 190 1.36 21.73 -11.48
N VAL A 191 0.50 22.59 -10.97
CA VAL A 191 0.64 24.04 -11.11
C VAL A 191 1.64 24.62 -10.11
N GLY A 192 1.57 24.18 -8.85
CA GLY A 192 2.33 24.76 -7.75
C GLY A 192 3.80 24.34 -7.69
N VAL A 193 4.16 23.14 -8.17
CA VAL A 193 5.56 22.70 -8.17
C VAL A 193 6.24 23.18 -9.46
N LYS A 194 7.13 24.15 -9.38
CA LYS A 194 7.93 24.61 -10.52
C LYS A 194 9.11 23.67 -10.73
N GLU A 195 9.09 22.84 -11.76
CA GLU A 195 10.28 22.10 -12.19
C GLU A 195 11.20 23.01 -13.02
N SER A 196 12.49 22.93 -12.74
CA SER A 196 13.49 23.55 -13.64
C SER A 196 13.58 22.71 -14.92
N PRO A 197 13.75 23.36 -16.10
CA PRO A 197 14.08 22.63 -17.32
C PRO A 197 15.26 21.69 -17.05
N SER A 198 15.17 20.44 -17.51
CA SER A 198 16.20 19.43 -17.25
C SER A 198 17.60 19.96 -17.66
N PRO A 199 18.59 19.98 -16.75
CA PRO A 199 19.96 20.18 -17.19
C PRO A 199 20.33 19.05 -18.15
N SER A 200 20.87 19.40 -19.29
CA SER A 200 21.37 18.44 -20.27
C SER A 200 22.31 17.44 -19.60
N GLY A 201 21.95 16.16 -19.52
CA GLY A 201 22.91 15.09 -19.49
C GLY A 201 23.19 14.31 -18.22
N ARG A 202 22.30 14.27 -17.23
CA ARG A 202 22.33 13.18 -16.23
C ARG A 202 21.10 12.29 -16.35
N GLY A 203 20.88 11.73 -17.54
CA GLY A 203 20.16 10.48 -17.66
C GLY A 203 20.97 9.42 -16.95
N VAL A 204 20.31 8.38 -16.42
CA VAL A 204 20.97 7.14 -15.94
C VAL A 204 21.76 6.54 -17.11
N ARG A 205 22.93 7.12 -17.42
CA ARG A 205 24.04 6.54 -18.15
C ARG A 205 24.98 5.91 -17.13
N GLY A 206 24.46 5.06 -16.27
CA GLY A 206 25.25 3.98 -15.71
C GLY A 206 25.14 2.83 -16.69
N GLU A 207 26.25 2.33 -17.18
CA GLU A 207 26.35 1.10 -17.95
C GLU A 207 25.67 -0.04 -17.18
N GLY A 208 24.42 -0.32 -17.50
CA GLY A 208 23.68 -1.38 -16.80
C GLY A 208 22.16 -1.32 -16.87
N GLY A 209 21.54 -0.24 -17.33
CA GLY A 209 20.07 -0.16 -17.48
C GLY A 209 19.28 -0.56 -16.24
N PHE A 210 17.95 -0.67 -16.39
CA PHE A 210 16.99 -1.13 -15.37
C PHE A 210 17.39 -2.47 -14.71
N ILE A 211 18.03 -3.37 -15.46
CA ILE A 211 18.51 -4.69 -14.97
C ILE A 211 19.65 -4.54 -13.94
N ALA A 212 20.47 -3.50 -14.00
CA ALA A 212 21.55 -3.28 -13.04
C ALA A 212 21.02 -2.90 -11.63
N LEU A 213 19.82 -2.33 -11.55
CA LEU A 213 19.15 -2.04 -10.26
C LEU A 213 18.84 -3.32 -9.50
N PHE A 214 18.63 -4.45 -10.20
CA PHE A 214 18.33 -5.76 -9.61
C PHE A 214 19.56 -6.64 -9.40
N LYS A 215 20.76 -6.21 -9.83
CA LYS A 215 22.02 -6.93 -9.59
C LYS A 215 22.53 -6.67 -8.16
N VAL A 216 21.88 -7.30 -7.19
CA VAL A 216 22.38 -7.38 -5.81
C VAL A 216 22.51 -8.85 -5.45
N LYS A 217 23.69 -9.25 -4.96
CA LYS A 217 23.89 -10.62 -4.50
C LYS A 217 23.38 -10.75 -3.07
N PHE A 218 22.71 -11.85 -2.79
CA PHE A 218 22.26 -12.18 -1.42
C PHE A 218 23.44 -12.18 -0.42
N SER A 219 24.62 -12.60 -0.89
CA SER A 219 25.85 -12.66 -0.09
C SER A 219 26.34 -11.31 0.43
N ASP A 220 25.97 -10.21 -0.26
CA ASP A 220 26.54 -8.88 0.05
C ASP A 220 25.92 -8.29 1.32
N ASN A 221 24.64 -8.59 1.60
CA ASN A 221 23.95 -8.17 2.82
C ASN A 221 22.86 -9.19 3.23
N PRO A 222 23.21 -10.35 3.77
CA PRO A 222 22.23 -11.38 4.12
C PRO A 222 21.18 -10.90 5.12
N ALA A 223 21.56 -10.06 6.09
CA ALA A 223 20.65 -9.54 7.10
C ALA A 223 19.51 -8.72 6.47
N TYR A 224 19.80 -7.93 5.44
CA TYR A 224 18.78 -7.17 4.71
C TYR A 224 17.80 -8.07 3.96
N TRP A 225 18.29 -9.11 3.32
CA TRP A 225 17.43 -10.06 2.61
C TRP A 225 16.52 -10.87 3.53
N TRP A 226 17.00 -11.21 4.73
CA TRP A 226 16.16 -11.79 5.77
C TRP A 226 15.09 -10.81 6.23
N LEU A 227 15.41 -9.53 6.33
CA LEU A 227 14.41 -8.50 6.63
C LEU A 227 13.34 -8.38 5.53
N ILE A 228 13.74 -8.45 4.25
CA ILE A 228 12.80 -8.47 3.11
C ILE A 228 11.87 -9.69 3.19
N ALA A 229 12.41 -10.87 3.48
CA ALA A 229 11.62 -12.10 3.62
C ALA A 229 10.66 -12.05 4.82
N GLU A 230 11.10 -11.51 5.96
CA GLU A 230 10.30 -11.27 7.15
C GLU A 230 9.12 -10.33 6.84
N ARG A 231 9.41 -9.18 6.19
CA ARG A 231 8.40 -8.21 5.76
C ARG A 231 7.38 -8.83 4.80
N LEU A 232 7.85 -9.63 3.84
CA LEU A 232 7.01 -10.30 2.87
C LEU A 232 6.01 -11.23 3.56
N LEU A 233 6.47 -12.10 4.47
CA LEU A 233 5.60 -13.02 5.22
C LEU A 233 4.60 -12.28 6.11
N PHE A 234 5.06 -11.26 6.85
CA PHE A 234 4.18 -10.46 7.71
C PHE A 234 3.04 -9.81 6.90
N LEU A 235 3.38 -9.17 5.78
CA LEU A 235 2.43 -8.43 4.97
C LEU A 235 1.49 -9.32 4.15
N ILE A 236 1.88 -10.56 3.78
CA ILE A 236 0.96 -11.51 3.15
C ILE A 236 -0.24 -11.75 4.05
N GLY A 237 -0.04 -12.03 5.34
CA GLY A 237 -1.12 -12.26 6.28
C GLY A 237 -2.06 -11.05 6.44
N ILE A 238 -1.52 -9.84 6.36
CA ILE A 238 -2.32 -8.61 6.46
C ILE A 238 -3.13 -8.33 5.19
N TYR A 239 -2.49 -8.41 4.03
CA TYR A 239 -3.14 -8.05 2.77
C TYR A 239 -4.20 -9.05 2.31
N GLY A 240 -4.08 -10.32 2.68
CA GLY A 240 -5.12 -11.32 2.46
C GLY A 240 -6.42 -10.91 3.14
N VAL A 241 -6.35 -10.63 4.43
CA VAL A 241 -7.52 -10.19 5.20
C VAL A 241 -8.09 -8.89 4.66
N GLN A 242 -7.25 -7.89 4.39
CA GLN A 242 -7.71 -6.61 3.85
C GLN A 242 -8.43 -6.77 2.52
N THR A 243 -7.96 -7.67 1.65
CA THR A 243 -8.53 -7.87 0.31
C THR A 243 -9.93 -8.43 0.37
N PHE A 244 -10.19 -9.40 1.25
CA PHE A 244 -11.44 -10.13 1.32
C PHE A 244 -12.35 -9.71 2.49
N ALA A 245 -11.98 -8.66 3.23
CA ALA A 245 -12.69 -8.19 4.43
C ALA A 245 -14.18 -7.91 4.15
N GLN A 246 -14.51 -7.24 3.04
CA GLN A 246 -15.90 -6.90 2.71
C GLN A 246 -16.76 -8.14 2.48
N TYR A 247 -16.22 -9.17 1.83
CA TYR A 247 -16.95 -10.41 1.62
C TYR A 247 -17.10 -11.22 2.93
N TYR A 248 -16.09 -11.19 3.80
CA TYR A 248 -16.24 -11.74 5.15
C TYR A 248 -17.37 -11.07 5.93
N LEU A 249 -17.47 -9.74 5.90
CA LEU A 249 -18.55 -8.99 6.55
C LEU A 249 -19.92 -9.37 5.97
N GLN A 250 -20.00 -9.55 4.66
CA GLN A 250 -21.23 -9.94 3.97
C GLN A 250 -21.66 -11.37 4.30
N ASP A 251 -20.75 -12.34 4.19
CA ASP A 251 -21.07 -13.76 4.21
C ASP A 251 -21.16 -14.31 5.64
N VAL A 252 -20.18 -13.96 6.48
CA VAL A 252 -20.03 -14.51 7.84
C VAL A 252 -20.81 -13.69 8.85
N LEU A 253 -20.59 -12.38 8.90
CA LEU A 253 -21.26 -11.51 9.86
C LEU A 253 -22.64 -11.03 9.37
N ARG A 254 -22.93 -11.19 8.06
CA ARG A 254 -24.22 -10.84 7.44
C ARG A 254 -24.67 -9.42 7.77
N VAL A 255 -23.72 -8.50 7.72
CA VAL A 255 -23.98 -7.10 8.03
C VAL A 255 -24.89 -6.46 7.00
N PRO A 256 -25.79 -5.52 7.39
CA PRO A 256 -26.78 -4.92 6.47
C PRO A 256 -26.15 -4.13 5.31
N ASP A 257 -25.00 -3.48 5.56
CA ASP A 257 -24.30 -2.63 4.58
C ASP A 257 -22.80 -2.95 4.61
N PRO A 258 -22.37 -4.01 3.91
CA PRO A 258 -20.97 -4.44 3.91
C PRO A 258 -19.97 -3.35 3.47
N PRO A 259 -20.21 -2.55 2.41
CA PRO A 259 -19.32 -1.45 2.04
C PRO A 259 -19.11 -0.43 3.15
N LYS A 260 -20.19 0.05 3.78
CA LYS A 260 -20.13 1.03 4.87
C LYS A 260 -19.38 0.47 6.07
N GLN A 261 -19.69 -0.76 6.48
CA GLN A 261 -19.05 -1.36 7.65
C GLN A 261 -17.60 -1.73 7.40
N THR A 262 -17.24 -2.08 6.16
CA THR A 262 -15.83 -2.20 5.77
C THR A 262 -15.11 -0.87 5.91
N GLY A 263 -15.73 0.22 5.46
CA GLY A 263 -15.18 1.56 5.62
C GLY A 263 -14.97 1.95 7.08
N ASP A 264 -15.97 1.71 7.93
CA ASP A 264 -15.89 2.01 9.37
C ASP A 264 -14.80 1.17 10.07
N LEU A 265 -14.70 -0.11 9.73
CA LEU A 265 -13.64 -1.02 10.22
C LEU A 265 -12.25 -0.52 9.82
N LEU A 266 -12.03 -0.22 8.54
CA LEU A 266 -10.74 0.26 8.04
C LEU A 266 -10.36 1.61 8.64
N ALA A 267 -11.30 2.51 8.83
CA ALA A 267 -11.06 3.79 9.51
C ALA A 267 -10.63 3.58 10.98
N ALA A 268 -11.32 2.72 11.71
CA ALA A 268 -10.98 2.41 13.10
C ALA A 268 -9.60 1.75 13.22
N LEU A 269 -9.30 0.78 12.35
CA LEU A 269 -7.96 0.15 12.29
C LEU A 269 -6.87 1.17 11.98
N THR A 270 -7.13 2.09 11.04
CA THR A 270 -6.15 3.12 10.67
C THR A 270 -5.84 4.04 11.83
N VAL A 271 -6.84 4.43 12.62
CA VAL A 271 -6.61 5.23 13.84
C VAL A 271 -5.71 4.47 14.82
N ALA A 272 -5.97 3.18 15.05
CA ALA A 272 -5.11 2.34 15.89
C ALA A 272 -3.68 2.26 15.34
N ILE A 273 -3.52 2.04 14.03
CA ILE A 273 -2.21 2.01 13.36
C ILE A 273 -1.46 3.32 13.59
N VAL A 274 -2.10 4.48 13.37
CA VAL A 274 -1.46 5.80 13.53
C VAL A 274 -0.96 6.02 14.95
N ILE A 275 -1.78 5.71 15.95
CA ILE A 275 -1.38 5.82 17.37
C ILE A 275 -0.16 4.95 17.65
N LEU A 276 -0.19 3.71 17.19
CA LEU A 276 0.89 2.74 17.44
C LEU A 276 2.14 2.97 16.58
N VAL A 277 2.04 3.63 15.43
CA VAL A 277 3.20 4.12 14.67
C VAL A 277 3.97 5.14 15.48
N LEU A 278 3.29 6.10 16.12
CA LEU A 278 3.93 7.11 16.96
C LEU A 278 4.59 6.50 18.21
N LEU A 279 3.89 5.62 18.91
CA LEU A 279 4.42 4.89 20.06
C LEU A 279 5.55 3.94 19.65
N GLY A 280 5.45 3.32 18.49
CA GLY A 280 6.43 2.40 17.92
C GLY A 280 7.78 3.07 17.66
N GLY A 281 7.79 4.34 17.25
CA GLY A 281 9.02 5.12 17.12
C GLY A 281 9.77 5.20 18.47
N TRP A 282 9.09 5.67 19.50
CA TRP A 282 9.66 5.76 20.84
C TRP A 282 10.11 4.40 21.41
N LEU A 283 9.30 3.35 21.21
CA LEU A 283 9.67 1.99 21.63
C LEU A 283 10.90 1.46 20.88
N THR A 284 11.00 1.76 19.59
CA THR A 284 12.12 1.36 18.74
C THR A 284 13.41 2.02 19.18
N ASP A 285 13.37 3.30 19.49
CA ASP A 285 14.54 4.06 20.01
C ASP A 285 14.98 3.54 21.37
N LYS A 286 14.02 3.20 22.24
CA LYS A 286 14.31 2.78 23.63
C LYS A 286 14.75 1.32 23.75
N TYR A 287 14.13 0.41 23.00
CA TYR A 287 14.31 -1.04 23.17
C TYR A 287 15.00 -1.71 21.97
N GLY A 288 15.18 -1.00 20.88
CA GLY A 288 15.72 -1.49 19.61
C GLY A 288 14.67 -2.11 18.68
N ALA A 289 14.83 -1.88 17.38
CA ALA A 289 13.88 -2.28 16.35
C ALA A 289 13.52 -3.78 16.37
N LYS A 290 14.51 -4.66 16.56
CA LYS A 290 14.31 -6.11 16.54
C LYS A 290 13.38 -6.59 17.66
N LYS A 291 13.49 -6.05 18.88
CA LYS A 291 12.59 -6.39 20.00
C LYS A 291 11.16 -5.91 19.76
N VAL A 292 11.03 -4.71 19.20
CA VAL A 292 9.71 -4.15 18.84
C VAL A 292 9.07 -4.98 17.73
N LEU A 293 9.83 -5.49 16.76
CA LEU A 293 9.31 -6.40 15.73
C LEU A 293 8.77 -7.70 16.32
N TYR A 294 9.43 -8.32 17.31
CA TYR A 294 8.89 -9.49 17.99
C TYR A 294 7.56 -9.20 18.66
N LEU A 295 7.46 -8.07 19.37
CA LEU A 295 6.22 -7.63 20.01
C LEU A 295 5.12 -7.37 18.98
N ALA A 296 5.43 -6.64 17.91
CA ALA A 296 4.53 -6.33 16.81
C ALA A 296 3.95 -7.58 16.16
N THR A 297 4.82 -8.53 15.85
CA THR A 297 4.45 -9.81 15.23
C THR A 297 3.54 -10.63 16.15
N PHE A 298 3.84 -10.68 17.44
CA PHE A 298 3.00 -11.38 18.41
C PHE A 298 1.60 -10.75 18.51
N ILE A 299 1.53 -9.43 18.69
CA ILE A 299 0.25 -8.70 18.78
C ILE A 299 -0.57 -8.87 17.50
N ALA A 300 0.06 -8.73 16.31
CA ALA A 300 -0.63 -8.88 15.04
C ALA A 300 -1.16 -10.31 14.85
N ALA A 301 -0.36 -11.33 15.15
CA ALA A 301 -0.77 -12.72 15.03
C ALA A 301 -1.93 -13.07 15.99
N VAL A 302 -1.89 -12.58 17.23
CA VAL A 302 -2.98 -12.74 18.20
C VAL A 302 -4.24 -12.06 17.69
N GLY A 303 -4.16 -10.80 17.24
CA GLY A 303 -5.31 -10.07 16.71
C GLY A 303 -5.96 -10.81 15.54
N LEU A 304 -5.14 -11.31 14.61
CA LEU A 304 -5.63 -12.04 13.44
C LEU A 304 -6.22 -13.42 13.81
N PHE A 305 -5.59 -14.15 14.73
CA PHE A 305 -6.13 -15.42 15.22
C PHE A 305 -7.48 -15.23 15.94
N LEU A 306 -7.62 -14.18 16.73
CA LEU A 306 -8.88 -13.86 17.43
C LEU A 306 -10.02 -13.58 16.44
N MET A 307 -9.74 -13.06 15.25
CA MET A 307 -10.77 -12.82 14.21
C MET A 307 -11.48 -14.10 13.77
N VAL A 308 -10.87 -15.28 13.93
CA VAL A 308 -11.54 -16.59 13.70
C VAL A 308 -12.79 -16.77 14.56
N PHE A 309 -12.79 -16.13 15.74
CA PHE A 309 -13.86 -16.22 16.74
C PHE A 309 -14.80 -15.01 16.73
N ALA A 310 -14.64 -14.10 15.77
CA ALA A 310 -15.52 -12.94 15.66
C ALA A 310 -16.91 -13.38 15.17
N THR A 311 -17.93 -13.17 16.00
CA THR A 311 -19.32 -13.50 15.70
C THR A 311 -20.17 -12.28 15.39
N ASP A 312 -19.64 -11.10 15.65
CA ASP A 312 -20.31 -9.81 15.49
C ASP A 312 -19.26 -8.70 15.18
N MET A 313 -19.79 -7.53 14.78
CA MET A 313 -18.96 -6.40 14.39
C MET A 313 -18.15 -5.83 15.55
N ASP A 314 -18.68 -5.84 16.76
CA ASP A 314 -17.99 -5.26 17.93
C ASP A 314 -16.74 -6.07 18.28
N ARG A 315 -16.84 -7.40 18.29
CA ARG A 315 -15.69 -8.29 18.48
C ARG A 315 -14.67 -8.14 17.35
N LEU A 316 -15.17 -8.07 16.11
CA LEU A 316 -14.28 -7.86 14.96
C LEU A 316 -13.52 -6.55 15.07
N LEU A 317 -14.15 -5.45 15.50
CA LEU A 317 -13.50 -4.18 15.76
C LEU A 317 -12.42 -4.27 16.84
N VAL A 318 -12.73 -4.91 17.97
CA VAL A 318 -11.74 -5.11 19.05
C VAL A 318 -10.54 -5.92 18.56
N PHE A 319 -10.78 -7.03 17.88
CA PHE A 319 -9.69 -7.87 17.34
C PHE A 319 -8.92 -7.16 16.22
N GLY A 320 -9.63 -6.36 15.41
CA GLY A 320 -9.05 -5.49 14.41
C GLY A 320 -8.12 -4.44 15.01
N VAL A 321 -8.53 -3.78 16.10
CA VAL A 321 -7.68 -2.81 16.81
C VAL A 321 -6.41 -3.48 17.35
N ILE A 322 -6.50 -4.71 17.88
CA ILE A 322 -5.31 -5.48 18.29
C ILE A 322 -4.40 -5.73 17.09
N LEU A 323 -4.96 -6.20 15.96
CA LEU A 323 -4.22 -6.41 14.72
C LEU A 323 -3.58 -5.10 14.23
N GLY A 324 -4.34 -4.02 14.16
CA GLY A 324 -3.87 -2.68 13.75
C GLY A 324 -2.74 -2.16 14.63
N SER A 325 -2.81 -2.45 15.94
CA SER A 325 -1.74 -2.11 16.88
C SER A 325 -0.42 -2.83 16.52
N GLY A 326 -0.49 -4.13 16.23
CA GLY A 326 0.67 -4.89 15.75
C GLY A 326 1.22 -4.34 14.42
N ILE A 327 0.34 -3.98 13.48
CA ILE A 327 0.75 -3.39 12.18
C ILE A 327 1.46 -2.06 12.40
N GLY A 328 0.95 -1.17 13.25
CA GLY A 328 1.57 0.12 13.53
C GLY A 328 2.99 0.00 14.08
N LEU A 329 3.19 -0.86 15.08
CA LEU A 329 4.51 -1.17 15.63
C LEU A 329 5.44 -1.78 14.57
N PHE A 330 4.92 -2.73 13.78
CA PHE A 330 5.68 -3.37 12.71
C PHE A 330 6.18 -2.37 11.67
N LEU A 331 5.31 -1.51 11.16
CA LEU A 331 5.68 -0.54 10.13
C LEU A 331 6.83 0.33 10.58
N THR A 332 6.78 0.85 11.81
CA THR A 332 7.83 1.72 12.36
C THR A 332 9.14 0.97 12.56
N ALA A 333 9.11 -0.16 13.26
CA ALA A 333 10.31 -0.90 13.60
C ALA A 333 10.97 -1.55 12.38
N ASN A 334 10.17 -2.04 11.42
CA ASN A 334 10.70 -2.62 10.19
C ASN A 334 11.38 -1.56 9.31
N TRP A 335 10.80 -0.36 9.17
CA TRP A 335 11.44 0.74 8.46
C TRP A 335 12.72 1.22 9.15
N ALA A 336 12.73 1.32 10.48
CA ALA A 336 13.93 1.67 11.23
C ALA A 336 15.04 0.64 10.97
N LEU A 337 14.71 -0.65 11.03
CA LEU A 337 15.68 -1.72 10.79
C LEU A 337 16.15 -1.74 9.32
N ALA A 338 15.25 -1.49 8.35
CA ALA A 338 15.60 -1.38 6.94
C ALA A 338 16.61 -0.25 6.68
N ASN A 339 16.39 0.91 7.30
CA ASN A 339 17.34 2.03 7.19
C ASN A 339 18.68 1.74 7.85
N THR A 340 18.69 1.02 8.98
CA THR A 340 19.93 0.65 9.67
C THR A 340 20.76 -0.38 8.90
N LEU A 341 20.12 -1.33 8.22
CA LEU A 341 20.78 -2.38 7.48
C LEU A 341 21.16 -1.99 6.05
N ALA A 342 20.53 -0.96 5.48
CA ALA A 342 20.83 -0.50 4.13
C ALA A 342 22.20 0.21 4.09
N PRO A 343 23.12 -0.16 3.17
CA PRO A 343 24.36 0.56 2.98
C PRO A 343 24.10 2.01 2.56
N GLU A 344 24.79 2.98 3.16
CA GLU A 344 24.56 4.41 2.91
C GLU A 344 24.66 4.78 1.42
N GLU A 345 25.65 4.20 0.72
CA GLU A 345 25.92 4.48 -0.70
C GLU A 345 24.81 3.94 -1.63
N GLU A 346 24.12 2.86 -1.24
CA GLU A 346 23.08 2.18 -2.01
C GLU A 346 21.68 2.23 -1.34
N ALA A 347 21.48 3.05 -0.33
CA ALA A 347 20.25 3.08 0.48
C ALA A 347 18.97 3.14 -0.36
N GLY A 348 18.95 3.96 -1.41
CA GLY A 348 17.79 4.08 -2.31
C GLY A 348 17.44 2.75 -3.00
N LYS A 349 18.45 1.99 -3.43
CA LYS A 349 18.28 0.68 -4.07
C LYS A 349 17.72 -0.36 -3.09
N TYR A 350 18.30 -0.44 -1.89
CA TYR A 350 17.83 -1.35 -0.85
C TYR A 350 16.41 -1.03 -0.39
N LEU A 351 16.08 0.22 -0.12
CA LEU A 351 14.72 0.66 0.21
C LEU A 351 13.72 0.41 -0.94
N GLY A 352 14.20 0.42 -2.18
CA GLY A 352 13.42 -0.03 -3.34
C GLY A 352 12.99 -1.50 -3.23
N PHE A 353 13.86 -2.40 -2.76
CA PHE A 353 13.50 -3.80 -2.50
C PHE A 353 12.48 -3.94 -1.37
N THR A 354 12.54 -3.09 -0.34
CA THR A 354 11.51 -3.05 0.72
C THR A 354 10.13 -2.71 0.16
N ASN A 355 10.06 -1.75 -0.78
CA ASN A 355 8.81 -1.42 -1.47
C ASN A 355 8.33 -2.55 -2.38
N LEU A 356 9.26 -3.21 -3.09
CA LEU A 356 8.94 -4.37 -3.93
C LEU A 356 8.40 -5.54 -3.09
N ALA A 357 8.96 -5.79 -1.90
CA ALA A 357 8.43 -6.78 -0.97
C ALA A 357 7.00 -6.45 -0.54
N THR A 358 6.69 -5.18 -0.29
CA THR A 358 5.34 -4.73 0.05
C THR A 358 4.35 -4.98 -1.09
N ALA A 359 4.70 -4.60 -2.32
CA ALA A 359 3.86 -4.83 -3.49
C ALA A 359 3.73 -6.34 -3.81
N GLY A 360 4.82 -7.10 -3.68
CA GLY A 360 4.85 -8.54 -3.86
C GLY A 360 3.97 -9.28 -2.85
N SER A 361 4.00 -8.88 -1.57
CA SER A 361 3.13 -9.44 -0.54
C SER A 361 1.66 -9.21 -0.87
N ALA A 362 1.34 -7.98 -1.29
CA ALA A 362 -0.02 -7.64 -1.69
C ALA A 362 -0.48 -8.44 -2.92
N ALA A 363 0.41 -8.70 -3.89
CA ALA A 363 0.09 -9.51 -5.04
C ALA A 363 -0.12 -11.00 -4.66
N ILE A 364 0.79 -11.57 -3.86
CA ILE A 364 0.70 -12.98 -3.43
C ILE A 364 -0.59 -13.21 -2.62
N ALA A 365 -0.91 -12.33 -1.68
CA ALA A 365 -2.11 -12.43 -0.85
C ALA A 365 -3.42 -12.48 -1.66
N ARG A 366 -3.46 -11.87 -2.83
CA ARG A 366 -4.63 -11.92 -3.72
C ARG A 366 -4.86 -13.28 -4.36
N LEU A 367 -3.83 -14.11 -4.46
CA LEU A 367 -3.94 -15.49 -4.94
C LEU A 367 -4.61 -16.44 -3.92
N GLU A 368 -4.95 -15.97 -2.73
CA GLU A 368 -5.72 -16.72 -1.75
C GLU A 368 -7.21 -16.85 -2.16
N GLY A 369 -7.71 -15.98 -3.06
CA GLY A 369 -9.11 -15.97 -3.50
C GLY A 369 -9.64 -17.31 -4.00
N PRO A 370 -8.97 -18.03 -4.93
CA PRO A 370 -9.39 -19.35 -5.37
C PRO A 370 -9.48 -20.40 -4.25
N ALA A 371 -8.57 -20.35 -3.28
CA ALA A 371 -8.59 -21.25 -2.13
C ALA A 371 -9.78 -20.93 -1.20
N LEU A 372 -10.10 -19.63 -1.01
CA LEU A 372 -11.27 -19.22 -0.23
C LEU A 372 -12.57 -19.75 -0.85
N ASP A 373 -12.77 -19.53 -2.14
CA ASP A 373 -13.98 -19.99 -2.83
C ASP A 373 -14.09 -21.51 -2.81
N TRP A 374 -12.99 -22.22 -3.04
CA TRP A 374 -12.95 -23.68 -2.99
C TRP A 374 -13.31 -24.21 -1.60
N LEU A 375 -12.75 -23.66 -0.53
CA LEU A 375 -13.05 -24.07 0.84
C LEU A 375 -14.48 -23.74 1.23
N ASN A 376 -15.00 -22.56 0.86
CA ASN A 376 -16.37 -22.16 1.15
C ASN A 376 -17.39 -23.02 0.39
N HIS A 377 -17.04 -23.48 -0.83
CA HIS A 377 -17.88 -24.38 -1.61
C HIS A 377 -17.84 -25.83 -1.07
N ALA A 378 -16.68 -26.29 -0.60
CA ALA A 378 -16.54 -27.65 -0.05
C ALA A 378 -17.30 -27.85 1.27
N TRP A 379 -17.50 -26.79 2.07
CA TRP A 379 -18.24 -26.78 3.33
C TRP A 379 -19.25 -25.63 3.35
N PRO A 380 -20.40 -25.80 2.68
CA PRO A 380 -21.42 -24.76 2.56
C PRO A 380 -21.98 -24.33 3.91
N GLY A 381 -22.02 -23.01 4.15
CA GLY A 381 -22.55 -22.43 5.41
C GLY A 381 -21.55 -22.34 6.56
N GLU A 382 -20.44 -23.05 6.51
CA GLU A 382 -19.40 -23.03 7.56
C GLU A 382 -18.37 -21.93 7.37
N TRP A 383 -18.27 -21.38 6.14
CA TRP A 383 -17.36 -20.31 5.77
C TRP A 383 -15.89 -20.60 6.12
N ILE A 384 -15.48 -21.87 5.92
CA ILE A 384 -14.15 -22.38 6.28
C ILE A 384 -13.04 -21.60 5.56
N GLY A 385 -13.29 -21.12 4.34
CA GLY A 385 -12.32 -20.31 3.58
C GLY A 385 -11.87 -19.07 4.35
N TYR A 386 -12.79 -18.33 4.95
CA TYR A 386 -12.42 -17.13 5.73
C TYR A 386 -11.72 -17.48 7.05
N LYS A 387 -12.14 -18.55 7.72
CA LYS A 387 -11.44 -19.06 8.92
C LYS A 387 -10.01 -19.47 8.57
N ALA A 388 -9.84 -20.18 7.45
CA ALA A 388 -8.54 -20.58 6.93
C ALA A 388 -7.67 -19.38 6.56
N LEU A 389 -8.25 -18.33 5.96
CA LEU A 389 -7.56 -17.06 5.66
C LEU A 389 -6.95 -16.44 6.92
N PHE A 390 -7.73 -16.32 7.99
CA PHE A 390 -7.25 -15.75 9.26
C PHE A 390 -6.16 -16.61 9.91
N ILE A 391 -6.35 -17.94 9.92
CA ILE A 391 -5.34 -18.88 10.45
C ILE A 391 -4.06 -18.83 9.61
N PHE A 392 -4.17 -18.88 8.29
CA PHE A 392 -3.03 -18.80 7.39
C PHE A 392 -2.28 -17.48 7.57
N GLY A 393 -3.00 -16.35 7.63
CA GLY A 393 -2.41 -15.05 7.91
C GLY A 393 -1.70 -15.00 9.26
N ALA A 394 -2.30 -15.54 10.33
CA ALA A 394 -1.65 -15.62 11.64
C ALA A 394 -0.38 -16.49 11.59
N LEU A 395 -0.42 -17.61 10.87
CA LEU A 395 0.73 -18.50 10.69
C LEU A 395 1.86 -17.83 9.89
N THR A 396 1.56 -17.14 8.80
CA THR A 396 2.59 -16.41 8.01
C THR A 396 3.24 -15.31 8.84
N ILE A 397 2.45 -14.57 9.64
CA ILE A 397 2.96 -13.59 10.58
C ILE A 397 3.86 -14.27 11.63
N LEU A 398 3.46 -15.37 12.23
CA LEU A 398 4.30 -16.09 13.21
C LEU A 398 5.57 -16.67 12.59
N LEU A 399 5.49 -17.18 11.34
CA LEU A 399 6.67 -17.68 10.62
C LEU A 399 7.70 -16.57 10.37
N SER A 400 7.25 -15.31 10.23
CA SER A 400 8.16 -14.17 10.08
C SER A 400 9.12 -14.02 11.30
N VAL A 401 8.70 -14.45 12.50
CA VAL A 401 9.54 -14.49 13.71
C VAL A 401 10.77 -15.39 13.53
N LEU A 402 10.61 -16.54 12.85
CA LEU A 402 11.71 -17.46 12.62
C LEU A 402 12.76 -16.84 11.68
N ILE A 403 12.30 -16.03 10.73
CA ILE A 403 13.18 -15.28 9.84
C ILE A 403 13.87 -14.15 10.59
N LEU A 404 13.12 -13.42 11.43
CA LEU A 404 13.68 -12.33 12.24
C LEU A 404 14.83 -12.79 13.15
N LYS A 405 14.83 -14.05 13.61
CA LYS A 405 15.95 -14.63 14.37
C LYS A 405 17.25 -14.65 13.59
N LYS A 406 17.21 -14.84 12.26
CA LYS A 406 18.40 -14.91 11.38
C LYS A 406 19.01 -13.54 11.09
N ILE A 407 18.36 -12.45 11.46
CA ILE A 407 18.91 -11.10 11.28
C ILE A 407 19.91 -10.83 12.40
N GLU A 408 21.20 -10.88 12.07
CA GLU A 408 22.28 -10.49 12.97
C GLU A 408 22.55 -8.99 12.82
N LEU A 409 22.45 -8.25 13.91
CA LEU A 409 22.88 -6.86 13.96
C LEU A 409 24.34 -6.85 14.35
N LYS A 410 25.21 -6.29 13.50
CA LYS A 410 26.59 -6.01 13.91
C LYS A 410 26.54 -5.10 15.14
N THR A 411 26.98 -5.59 16.28
CA THR A 411 27.24 -4.74 17.44
C THR A 411 28.32 -3.76 17.04
N VAL A 412 27.96 -2.48 17.00
CA VAL A 412 28.96 -1.42 16.93
C VAL A 412 29.68 -1.50 18.28
N GLU A 413 30.90 -2.03 18.30
CA GLU A 413 31.77 -1.90 19.47
C GLU A 413 31.90 -0.40 19.77
N PRO A 414 31.66 0.06 20.99
CA PRO A 414 31.92 1.45 21.33
C PRO A 414 33.37 1.72 20.98
N ALA A 415 33.61 2.76 20.16
CA ALA A 415 34.95 3.21 19.82
C ALA A 415 35.73 3.32 21.12
N GLY A 416 36.73 2.48 21.26
CA GLY A 416 37.52 2.40 22.49
C GLY A 416 38.03 3.79 22.85
N GLU A 417 37.74 4.22 24.06
CA GLU A 417 38.47 5.28 24.69
C GLU A 417 39.93 4.86 24.70
N THR A 418 40.68 5.38 23.73
CA THR A 418 42.16 5.31 23.79
C THR A 418 42.59 6.23 24.90
N SER A 419 42.97 5.61 26.01
CA SER A 419 43.67 6.20 27.16
C SER A 419 44.98 6.90 26.76
#